data_a9700e08400687b0bb0516382a8e0359
#
_entry.id   a9700e08400687b0bb0516382a8e0359
#
_cell.length_a   1.000
_cell.length_b   1.000
_cell.length_c   1.000
_cell.angle_alpha   90.00
_cell.angle_beta   90.00
_cell.angle_gamma   90.00
#
_symmetry.space_group_name_H-M   'P 1'
#
loop_
_entity.id
_entity.type
_entity.pdbx_description
1 polymer ?
#
loop_
_entity_poly.entity_id
_entity_poly.type
_entity_poly.pdbx_seq_one_letter_code
_entity_poly.pdbx_strand_id
1 'polypeptide(L)'
;NISVVYTPLNGAGSIPVQRVFRERGFHNVHVVKEQEQPDGTFPTIEYPNPEDLRAFEYSLTLAKKVNGELLIATDPDSDRLAVMCYHNGEYHALTGNQTGALLIEYLFSSMKEKNLLPSNGLMVKTIVTGEMGATIAKYYGVEVVNVLTGFKNISAISNLYEKTKEKQVLF
;
A
#
# COMPACT_ATOMS: atom_id res chain seq x y z
N ASN A 1 -12.76 -4.81 -15.46
CA ASN A 1 -12.90 -3.64 -14.57
C ASN A 1 -13.02 -4.17 -13.14
N ILE A 2 -11.91 -4.18 -12.38
CA ILE A 2 -11.88 -4.68 -11.00
C ILE A 2 -12.86 -3.91 -10.12
N SER A 3 -13.59 -4.61 -9.24
CA SER A 3 -14.48 -4.02 -8.25
C SER A 3 -13.70 -3.79 -6.94
N VAL A 4 -13.51 -2.52 -6.58
CA VAL A 4 -12.74 -2.12 -5.40
C VAL A 4 -13.68 -1.63 -4.32
N VAL A 5 -13.49 -2.07 -3.09
CA VAL A 5 -14.13 -1.51 -1.89
C VAL A 5 -13.06 -0.77 -1.08
N TYR A 6 -13.33 0.48 -0.76
CA TYR A 6 -12.39 1.32 -0.02
C TYR A 6 -13.00 1.83 1.28
N THR A 7 -12.22 1.79 2.35
CA THR A 7 -12.53 2.49 3.59
C THR A 7 -11.36 3.35 4.07
N PRO A 8 -11.60 4.64 4.35
CA PRO A 8 -10.64 5.52 5.00
C PRO A 8 -10.62 5.41 6.53
N LEU A 9 -11.42 4.51 7.13
CA LEU A 9 -11.58 4.38 8.59
C LEU A 9 -11.83 5.71 9.30
N ASN A 10 -12.74 6.52 8.79
CA ASN A 10 -13.03 7.88 9.24
C ASN A 10 -11.82 8.82 9.24
N GLY A 11 -10.85 8.58 8.38
CA GLY A 11 -9.59 9.32 8.30
C GLY A 11 -9.47 10.27 7.12
N ALA A 12 -8.31 10.93 7.03
CA ALA A 12 -7.98 11.94 6.05
C ALA A 12 -7.84 11.42 4.61
N GLY A 13 -7.64 10.10 4.45
CA GLY A 13 -7.48 9.45 3.14
C GLY A 13 -8.71 9.49 2.24
N SER A 14 -9.89 9.79 2.78
CA SER A 14 -11.16 9.74 2.04
C SER A 14 -11.11 10.48 0.69
N ILE A 15 -10.80 11.76 0.71
CA ILE A 15 -10.79 12.58 -0.50
C ILE A 15 -9.61 12.25 -1.43
N PRO A 16 -8.34 12.25 -0.96
CA PRO A 16 -7.19 12.05 -1.85
C PRO A 16 -7.15 10.67 -2.49
N VAL A 17 -7.48 9.61 -1.76
CA VAL A 17 -7.46 8.24 -2.31
C VAL A 17 -8.56 8.04 -3.36
N GLN A 18 -9.80 8.49 -3.09
CA GLN A 18 -10.87 8.45 -4.10
C GLN A 18 -10.51 9.26 -5.35
N ARG A 19 -9.84 10.41 -5.18
CA ARG A 19 -9.34 11.20 -6.31
C ARG A 19 -8.32 10.43 -7.13
N VAL A 20 -7.34 9.79 -6.50
CA VAL A 20 -6.34 8.96 -7.18
C VAL A 20 -7.00 7.83 -7.97
N PHE A 21 -7.94 7.10 -7.39
CA PHE A 21 -8.68 6.05 -8.10
C PHE A 21 -9.33 6.59 -9.37
N ARG A 22 -10.08 7.68 -9.26
CA ARG A 22 -10.76 8.30 -10.40
C ARG A 22 -9.79 8.78 -11.47
N GLU A 23 -8.72 9.49 -11.08
CA GLU A 23 -7.72 10.01 -12.02
C GLU A 23 -6.90 8.91 -12.71
N ARG A 24 -6.78 7.74 -12.07
CA ARG A 24 -6.15 6.54 -12.65
C ARG A 24 -7.11 5.63 -13.42
N GLY A 25 -8.37 6.04 -13.60
CA GLY A 25 -9.36 5.31 -14.40
C GLY A 25 -10.04 4.14 -13.68
N PHE A 26 -9.92 4.05 -12.36
CA PHE A 26 -10.68 3.10 -11.56
C PHE A 26 -12.05 3.70 -11.22
N HIS A 27 -13.09 3.30 -11.97
CA HIS A 27 -14.43 3.84 -11.81
C HIS A 27 -15.38 2.94 -11.03
N ASN A 28 -15.03 1.65 -10.86
CA ASN A 28 -15.81 0.70 -10.08
C ASN A 28 -15.28 0.63 -8.64
N VAL A 29 -15.35 1.76 -7.94
CA VAL A 29 -14.89 1.92 -6.56
C VAL A 29 -16.06 2.24 -5.67
N HIS A 30 -16.25 1.42 -4.64
CA HIS A 30 -17.33 1.52 -3.65
C HIS A 30 -16.74 1.92 -2.30
N VAL A 31 -17.15 3.06 -1.78
CA VAL A 31 -16.66 3.57 -0.50
C VAL A 31 -17.60 3.16 0.62
N VAL A 32 -17.05 2.69 1.74
CA VAL A 32 -17.82 2.38 2.96
C VAL A 32 -18.36 3.69 3.55
N LYS A 33 -19.66 3.93 3.40
CA LYS A 33 -20.30 5.22 3.74
C LYS A 33 -20.22 5.55 5.21
N GLU A 34 -20.34 4.56 6.08
CA GLU A 34 -20.25 4.68 7.54
C GLU A 34 -18.89 5.16 8.03
N GLN A 35 -17.85 4.96 7.19
CA GLN A 35 -16.45 5.28 7.51
C GLN A 35 -15.86 6.35 6.57
N GLU A 36 -16.65 6.89 5.64
CA GLU A 36 -16.17 7.81 4.61
C GLU A 36 -15.80 9.19 5.15
N GLN A 37 -16.61 9.71 6.07
CA GLN A 37 -16.39 11.06 6.62
C GLN A 37 -15.35 11.01 7.74
N PRO A 38 -14.40 11.96 7.77
CA PRO A 38 -13.49 12.09 8.90
C PRO A 38 -14.24 12.27 10.22
N ASP A 39 -13.96 11.42 11.20
CA ASP A 39 -14.56 11.48 12.53
C ASP A 39 -13.56 10.95 13.58
N GLY A 40 -13.02 11.85 14.40
CA GLY A 40 -12.05 11.50 15.43
C GLY A 40 -12.62 10.70 16.62
N THR A 41 -13.93 10.44 16.65
CA THR A 41 -14.55 9.53 17.63
C THR A 41 -14.52 8.07 17.19
N PHE A 42 -14.24 7.80 15.91
CA PHE A 42 -14.18 6.47 15.33
C PHE A 42 -15.37 5.56 15.68
N PRO A 43 -16.61 5.97 15.36
CA PRO A 43 -17.83 5.31 15.90
C PRO A 43 -18.03 3.88 15.43
N THR A 44 -17.30 3.46 14.41
CA THR A 44 -17.45 2.13 13.78
C THR A 44 -16.34 1.15 14.17
N ILE A 45 -15.29 1.60 14.85
CA ILE A 45 -14.14 0.77 15.21
C ILE A 45 -13.42 1.36 16.44
N GLU A 46 -13.18 0.53 17.44
CA GLU A 46 -12.51 0.94 18.66
C GLU A 46 -11.04 1.31 18.45
N TYR A 47 -10.37 0.60 17.51
CA TYR A 47 -8.97 0.84 17.16
C TYR A 47 -8.79 0.88 15.64
N PRO A 48 -8.67 2.08 15.04
CA PRO A 48 -8.64 2.27 13.59
C PRO A 48 -7.26 1.91 12.99
N ASN A 49 -6.88 0.64 13.11
CA ASN A 49 -5.67 0.07 12.53
C ASN A 49 -6.04 -0.85 11.35
N PRO A 50 -5.61 -0.57 10.12
CA PRO A 50 -5.95 -1.38 8.97
C PRO A 50 -5.35 -2.80 9.01
N GLU A 51 -4.34 -3.06 9.85
CA GLU A 51 -3.81 -4.41 10.08
C GLU A 51 -4.72 -5.28 10.96
N ASP A 52 -5.66 -4.68 11.68
CA ASP A 52 -6.70 -5.41 12.42
C ASP A 52 -7.82 -5.85 11.47
N LEU A 53 -8.07 -7.15 11.40
CA LEU A 53 -9.11 -7.70 10.53
C LEU A 53 -10.51 -7.12 10.82
N ARG A 54 -10.77 -6.66 12.05
CA ARG A 54 -12.02 -5.98 12.42
C ARG A 54 -12.24 -4.67 11.64
N ALA A 55 -11.16 -4.03 11.18
CA ALA A 55 -11.26 -2.84 10.33
C ALA A 55 -11.97 -3.10 9.00
N PHE A 56 -12.02 -4.36 8.55
CA PHE A 56 -12.66 -4.76 7.32
C PHE A 56 -14.11 -5.21 7.44
N GLU A 57 -14.71 -5.23 8.61
CA GLU A 57 -16.10 -5.72 8.81
C GLU A 57 -17.12 -5.02 7.90
N TYR A 58 -17.09 -3.68 7.86
CA TYR A 58 -17.94 -2.88 6.98
C TYR A 58 -17.58 -3.09 5.50
N SER A 59 -16.29 -3.13 5.20
CA SER A 59 -15.80 -3.38 3.84
C SER A 59 -16.23 -4.76 3.32
N LEU A 60 -16.12 -5.80 4.12
CA LEU A 60 -16.55 -7.16 3.79
C LEU A 60 -18.06 -7.21 3.55
N THR A 61 -18.85 -6.52 4.39
CA THR A 61 -20.29 -6.43 4.23
C THR A 61 -20.68 -5.76 2.92
N LEU A 62 -20.01 -4.67 2.57
CA LEU A 62 -20.23 -3.96 1.30
C LEU A 62 -19.73 -4.81 0.12
N ALA A 63 -18.55 -5.42 0.23
CA ALA A 63 -17.96 -6.22 -0.83
C ALA A 63 -18.86 -7.39 -1.28
N LYS A 64 -19.51 -8.06 -0.33
CA LYS A 64 -20.50 -9.12 -0.63
C LYS A 64 -21.70 -8.61 -1.42
N LYS A 65 -22.09 -7.34 -1.25
CA LYS A 65 -23.22 -6.72 -1.97
C LYS A 65 -22.85 -6.28 -3.38
N VAL A 66 -21.60 -5.84 -3.59
CA VAL A 66 -21.16 -5.27 -4.87
C VAL A 66 -20.22 -6.19 -5.65
N ASN A 67 -20.03 -7.43 -5.19
CA ASN A 67 -19.04 -8.38 -5.72
C ASN A 67 -17.64 -7.76 -5.76
N GLY A 68 -17.23 -7.16 -4.63
CA GLY A 68 -15.91 -6.53 -4.49
C GLY A 68 -14.81 -7.58 -4.56
N GLU A 69 -13.81 -7.34 -5.41
CA GLU A 69 -12.67 -8.24 -5.63
C GLU A 69 -11.45 -7.83 -4.81
N LEU A 70 -11.30 -6.52 -4.58
CA LEU A 70 -10.20 -5.92 -3.83
C LEU A 70 -10.75 -4.97 -2.78
N LEU A 71 -10.34 -5.16 -1.53
CA LEU A 71 -10.70 -4.29 -0.42
C LEU A 71 -9.43 -3.57 0.03
N ILE A 72 -9.53 -2.26 0.21
CA ILE A 72 -8.42 -1.41 0.66
C ILE A 72 -8.89 -0.60 1.86
N ALA A 73 -8.10 -0.60 2.92
CA ALA A 73 -8.29 0.25 4.09
C ALA A 73 -7.05 1.11 4.31
N THR A 74 -7.24 2.40 4.60
CA THR A 74 -6.17 3.28 5.09
C THR A 74 -6.46 3.66 6.54
N ASP A 75 -5.42 3.84 7.34
CA ASP A 75 -5.57 4.37 8.70
C ASP A 75 -5.93 5.87 8.69
N PRO A 76 -6.23 6.47 9.86
CA PRO A 76 -6.76 7.83 9.90
C PRO A 76 -5.86 8.92 9.32
N ASP A 77 -4.55 8.82 9.44
CA ASP A 77 -3.57 9.75 8.85
C ASP A 77 -3.04 9.28 7.49
N SER A 78 -3.49 8.08 7.05
CA SER A 78 -3.24 7.50 5.72
C SER A 78 -1.77 7.23 5.40
N ASP A 79 -0.94 7.00 6.42
CA ASP A 79 0.46 6.58 6.24
C ASP A 79 0.60 5.05 6.13
N ARG A 80 -0.44 4.29 6.48
CA ARG A 80 -0.53 2.84 6.35
C ARG A 80 -1.74 2.42 5.53
N LEU A 81 -1.60 1.28 4.87
CA LEU A 81 -2.72 0.63 4.19
C LEU A 81 -2.71 -0.88 4.44
N ALA A 82 -3.89 -1.47 4.38
CA ALA A 82 -4.04 -2.91 4.32
C ALA A 82 -4.95 -3.31 3.16
N VAL A 83 -4.77 -4.52 2.69
CA VAL A 83 -5.43 -5.05 1.51
C VAL A 83 -6.01 -6.42 1.80
N MET A 84 -7.24 -6.65 1.34
CA MET A 84 -7.80 -8.00 1.19
C MET A 84 -8.17 -8.25 -0.26
N CYS A 85 -8.00 -9.47 -0.74
CA CYS A 85 -8.43 -9.89 -2.07
C CYS A 85 -9.39 -11.07 -1.99
N TYR A 86 -10.35 -11.09 -2.91
CA TYR A 86 -11.26 -12.22 -3.09
C TYR A 86 -10.60 -13.28 -3.97
N HIS A 87 -10.48 -14.50 -3.45
CA HIS A 87 -9.89 -15.61 -4.19
C HIS A 87 -10.55 -16.93 -3.76
N ASN A 88 -10.92 -17.78 -4.73
CA ASN A 88 -11.51 -19.11 -4.50
C ASN A 88 -12.70 -19.12 -3.52
N GLY A 89 -13.55 -18.10 -3.56
CA GLY A 89 -14.76 -18.04 -2.73
C GLY A 89 -14.59 -17.33 -1.39
N GLU A 90 -13.38 -16.90 -1.04
CA GLU A 90 -13.06 -16.29 0.25
C GLU A 90 -12.26 -14.99 0.12
N TYR A 91 -12.33 -14.14 1.15
CA TYR A 91 -11.50 -12.94 1.26
C TYR A 91 -10.26 -13.22 2.09
N HIS A 92 -9.09 -12.96 1.51
CA HIS A 92 -7.78 -13.18 2.12
C HIS A 92 -7.09 -11.85 2.42
N ALA A 93 -6.76 -11.61 3.68
CA ALA A 93 -5.97 -10.45 4.06
C ALA A 93 -4.49 -10.66 3.70
N LEU A 94 -3.88 -9.65 3.10
CA LEU A 94 -2.44 -9.62 2.85
C LEU A 94 -1.74 -8.88 3.98
N THR A 95 -0.64 -9.45 4.47
CA THR A 95 0.24 -8.74 5.39
C THR A 95 0.96 -7.59 4.69
N GLY A 96 1.43 -6.58 5.43
CA GLY A 96 2.22 -5.49 4.87
C GLY A 96 3.45 -5.99 4.11
N ASN A 97 4.13 -7.02 4.60
CA ASN A 97 5.27 -7.64 3.90
C ASN A 97 4.87 -8.32 2.58
N GLN A 98 3.72 -8.98 2.52
CA GLN A 98 3.21 -9.58 1.28
C GLN A 98 2.83 -8.49 0.27
N THR A 99 2.10 -7.48 0.71
CA THR A 99 1.73 -6.33 -0.13
C THR A 99 2.97 -5.61 -0.66
N GLY A 100 3.95 -5.35 0.21
CA GLY A 100 5.23 -4.74 -0.17
C GLY A 100 5.99 -5.58 -1.21
N ALA A 101 6.07 -6.90 -1.04
CA ALA A 101 6.74 -7.79 -2.00
C ALA A 101 6.05 -7.76 -3.38
N LEU A 102 4.71 -7.76 -3.43
CA LEU A 102 3.95 -7.65 -4.68
C LEU A 102 4.17 -6.31 -5.37
N LEU A 103 4.20 -5.21 -4.62
CA LEU A 103 4.47 -3.88 -5.17
C LEU A 103 5.89 -3.76 -5.73
N ILE A 104 6.89 -4.30 -5.03
CA ILE A 104 8.29 -4.32 -5.47
C ILE A 104 8.43 -5.12 -6.77
N GLU A 105 7.83 -6.32 -6.82
CA GLU A 105 7.84 -7.15 -8.04
C GLU A 105 7.19 -6.42 -9.21
N TYR A 106 6.00 -5.87 -9.02
CA TYR A 106 5.30 -5.10 -10.05
C TYR A 106 6.11 -3.91 -10.54
N LEU A 107 6.69 -3.14 -9.62
CA LEU A 107 7.47 -1.94 -9.96
C LEU A 107 8.70 -2.31 -10.79
N PHE A 108 9.51 -3.24 -10.32
CA PHE A 108 10.79 -3.55 -10.97
C PHE A 108 10.61 -4.34 -12.26
N SER A 109 9.64 -5.27 -12.33
CA SER A 109 9.30 -5.95 -13.59
C SER A 109 8.83 -4.95 -14.65
N SER A 110 7.90 -4.06 -14.28
CA SER A 110 7.39 -3.02 -15.18
C SER A 110 8.46 -2.04 -15.65
N MET A 111 9.37 -1.63 -14.76
CA MET A 111 10.50 -0.77 -15.12
C MET A 111 11.47 -1.49 -16.05
N LYS A 112 11.74 -2.77 -15.81
CA LYS A 112 12.61 -3.58 -16.66
C LYS A 112 12.04 -3.77 -18.05
N GLU A 113 10.74 -4.13 -18.16
CA GLU A 113 10.04 -4.27 -19.43
C GLU A 113 10.08 -2.99 -20.28
N LYS A 114 9.98 -1.84 -19.62
CA LYS A 114 10.02 -0.52 -20.27
C LYS A 114 11.44 0.04 -20.48
N ASN A 115 12.49 -0.71 -20.12
CA ASN A 115 13.88 -0.25 -20.11
C ASN A 115 14.11 1.03 -19.28
N LEU A 116 13.37 1.17 -18.17
CA LEU A 116 13.44 2.31 -17.24
C LEU A 116 14.16 1.96 -15.94
N LEU A 117 14.54 0.70 -15.73
CA LEU A 117 15.25 0.28 -14.52
C LEU A 117 16.70 0.77 -14.58
N PRO A 118 17.11 1.69 -13.69
CA PRO A 118 18.46 2.26 -13.72
C PRO A 118 19.49 1.24 -13.19
N SER A 119 20.69 1.27 -13.73
CA SER A 119 21.79 0.40 -13.30
C SER A 119 22.29 0.71 -11.87
N ASN A 120 21.99 1.89 -11.34
CA ASN A 120 22.33 2.35 -9.99
C ASN A 120 21.10 2.42 -9.07
N GLY A 121 20.07 1.62 -9.35
CA GLY A 121 18.84 1.57 -8.56
C GLY A 121 19.09 1.13 -7.12
N LEU A 122 18.37 1.73 -6.19
CA LEU A 122 18.44 1.46 -4.75
C LEU A 122 17.05 1.26 -4.17
N MET A 123 16.90 0.22 -3.34
CA MET A 123 15.77 0.03 -2.45
C MET A 123 16.20 0.27 -1.01
N VAL A 124 15.42 1.05 -0.26
CA VAL A 124 15.65 1.28 1.17
C VAL A 124 14.54 0.62 1.97
N LYS A 125 14.90 -0.26 2.90
CA LYS A 125 13.94 -0.89 3.81
C LYS A 125 14.38 -0.79 5.25
N THR A 126 13.43 -0.92 6.18
CA THR A 126 13.77 -1.01 7.61
C THR A 126 14.20 -2.43 7.98
N ILE A 127 14.96 -2.56 9.07
CA ILE A 127 15.41 -3.87 9.60
C ILE A 127 14.27 -4.79 10.00
N VAL A 128 13.08 -4.25 10.29
CA VAL A 128 11.87 -5.03 10.66
C VAL A 128 11.06 -5.49 9.46
N THR A 129 11.35 -4.98 8.26
CA THR A 129 10.69 -5.40 7.02
C THR A 129 11.24 -6.76 6.56
N GLY A 130 10.34 -7.64 6.11
CA GLY A 130 10.71 -8.99 5.65
C GLY A 130 11.69 -9.00 4.48
N GLU A 131 12.39 -10.12 4.30
CA GLU A 131 13.46 -10.27 3.28
C GLU A 131 12.96 -10.59 1.87
N MET A 132 11.69 -10.90 1.68
CA MET A 132 11.14 -11.24 0.36
C MET A 132 11.34 -10.09 -0.65
N GLY A 133 10.96 -8.86 -0.25
CA GLY A 133 11.16 -7.68 -1.09
C GLY A 133 12.62 -7.43 -1.44
N ALA A 134 13.54 -7.62 -0.49
CA ALA A 134 14.97 -7.50 -0.73
C ALA A 134 15.49 -8.58 -1.71
N THR A 135 14.97 -9.79 -1.62
CA THR A 135 15.31 -10.88 -2.55
C THR A 135 14.86 -10.55 -3.97
N ILE A 136 13.64 -10.04 -4.12
CA ILE A 136 13.10 -9.58 -5.40
C ILE A 136 13.97 -8.42 -5.96
N ALA A 137 14.27 -7.41 -5.16
CA ALA A 137 15.11 -6.29 -5.59
C ALA A 137 16.47 -6.75 -6.13
N LYS A 138 17.13 -7.65 -5.42
CA LYS A 138 18.41 -8.24 -5.85
C LYS A 138 18.30 -9.04 -7.16
N TYR A 139 17.19 -9.76 -7.37
CA TYR A 139 16.93 -10.46 -8.64
C TYR A 139 16.89 -9.50 -9.84
N TYR A 140 16.37 -8.28 -9.63
CA TYR A 140 16.36 -7.22 -10.64
C TYR A 140 17.66 -6.40 -10.71
N GLY A 141 18.67 -6.72 -9.91
CA GLY A 141 19.95 -5.99 -9.85
C GLY A 141 19.88 -4.68 -9.08
N VAL A 142 18.82 -4.49 -8.29
CA VAL A 142 18.62 -3.32 -7.42
C VAL A 142 19.32 -3.56 -6.10
N GLU A 143 20.19 -2.62 -5.69
CA GLU A 143 20.87 -2.65 -4.40
C GLU A 143 19.86 -2.45 -3.25
N VAL A 144 20.14 -3.04 -2.09
CA VAL A 144 19.26 -2.93 -0.92
C VAL A 144 20.04 -2.40 0.27
N VAL A 145 19.51 -1.33 0.88
CA VAL A 145 20.04 -0.75 2.12
C VAL A 145 19.03 -0.93 3.26
N ASN A 146 19.50 -1.47 4.38
CA ASN A 146 18.72 -1.61 5.60
C ASN A 146 18.97 -0.42 6.51
N VAL A 147 17.91 0.16 7.04
CA VAL A 147 17.95 1.27 8.01
C VAL A 147 17.16 0.93 9.27
N LEU A 148 17.35 1.69 10.33
CA LEU A 148 16.50 1.62 11.51
C LEU A 148 15.08 2.09 11.19
N THR A 149 14.11 1.61 11.96
CA THR A 149 12.70 2.00 11.82
C THR A 149 12.52 3.51 12.00
N GLY A 150 11.68 4.08 11.17
CA GLY A 150 11.30 5.50 11.17
C GLY A 150 11.64 6.20 9.86
N PHE A 151 10.69 6.99 9.36
CA PHE A 151 10.82 7.74 8.10
C PHE A 151 12.07 8.62 8.05
N LYS A 152 12.52 9.18 9.18
CA LYS A 152 13.76 9.95 9.25
C LYS A 152 14.99 9.19 8.74
N ASN A 153 15.06 7.88 9.03
CA ASN A 153 16.20 7.04 8.63
C ASN A 153 16.14 6.70 7.13
N ILE A 154 14.93 6.44 6.61
CA ILE A 154 14.70 6.24 5.17
C ILE A 154 14.99 7.53 4.40
N SER A 155 14.41 8.65 4.86
CA SER A 155 14.57 9.95 4.21
C SER A 155 16.02 10.44 4.23
N ALA A 156 16.81 10.11 5.26
CA ALA A 156 18.23 10.46 5.31
C ALA A 156 19.01 9.85 4.13
N ILE A 157 18.74 8.57 3.81
CA ILE A 157 19.35 7.89 2.67
C ILE A 157 18.84 8.47 1.35
N SER A 158 17.53 8.69 1.22
CA SER A 158 16.93 9.29 0.02
C SER A 158 17.51 10.69 -0.26
N ASN A 159 17.59 11.54 0.77
CA ASN A 159 18.15 12.89 0.65
C ASN A 159 19.66 12.88 0.32
N LEU A 160 20.43 11.92 0.86
CA LEU A 160 21.85 11.77 0.52
C LEU A 160 22.00 11.52 -0.98
N TYR A 161 21.31 10.53 -1.52
CA TYR A 161 21.44 10.16 -2.92
C TYR A 161 20.75 11.13 -3.89
N GLU A 162 19.72 11.85 -3.42
CA GLU A 162 19.15 12.96 -4.19
C GLU A 162 20.19 14.09 -4.41
N LYS A 163 21.06 14.34 -3.43
CA LYS A 163 22.12 15.34 -3.53
C LYS A 163 23.35 14.85 -4.33
N THR A 164 23.82 13.64 -4.03
CA THR A 164 25.06 13.11 -4.66
C THR A 164 24.81 12.55 -6.06
N LYS A 165 23.59 12.16 -6.39
CA LYS A 165 23.21 11.50 -7.65
C LYS A 165 23.91 10.15 -7.90
N GLU A 166 24.57 9.57 -6.90
CA GLU A 166 25.29 8.30 -7.02
C GLU A 166 24.33 7.11 -7.19
N LYS A 167 23.19 7.16 -6.52
CA LYS A 167 22.11 6.14 -6.58
C LYS A 167 20.78 6.78 -6.87
N GLN A 168 19.89 5.99 -7.47
CA GLN A 168 18.48 6.37 -7.64
C GLN A 168 17.61 5.51 -6.70
N VAL A 169 17.01 6.14 -5.70
CA VAL A 169 16.08 5.47 -4.79
C VAL A 169 14.79 5.18 -5.53
N LEU A 170 14.39 3.90 -5.58
CA LEU A 170 13.22 3.40 -6.34
C LEU A 170 12.08 2.98 -5.42
N PHE A 171 12.39 2.48 -4.21
CA PHE A 171 11.40 1.95 -3.26
C PHE A 171 11.90 2.10 -1.84
#